data_2ed868bc2eaa81a7dba71bae02929b5d
#
_entry.id   2ed868bc2eaa81a7dba71bae02929b5d
#
_cell.length_a   1.000
_cell.length_b   1.000
_cell.length_c   1.000
_cell.angle_alpha   90.00
_cell.angle_beta   90.00
_cell.angle_gamma   90.00
#
_symmetry.space_group_name_H-M   'P 1'
#
loop_
_entity.id
_entity.type
_entity.pdbx_description
1 polymer ?
#
loop_
_entity_poly.entity_id
_entity_poly.type
_entity_poly.pdbx_seq_one_letter_code
_entity_poly.pdbx_strand_id
1 'polypeptide(L)'
;CVLTRLAFSAVKKNILNLSREVSKMLEKLMVYFEYPFVRYALIAAVLIALCSSLLGVTLVLKRFSFIGDGLSHVAFGAMAVATVLKLTNNMLLIMPVTIIAAIILLIGDKKKIKGDAAIAVISVGALAIGYLVMNLFSTSGNVSGDVCSTLFGSTSILTLTIKDVYLCVALSIAVIIIFCVFYNKIFAVTFDESFAKAAGVKVERYNVVIAVLTAVTIVLGMRMMGAMLISSLIIFPPLTAMRLFRSFRGVVVCSGVLAVVCFCIGIVISYGFSTPAGASVVLVNLAAFLIFAAIKKIKEG
;
A
#
# COMPACT_ATOMS: atom_id res chain seq x y z
N CYS A 1 15.12 8.14 48.87
CA CYS A 1 13.78 7.62 49.21
C CYS A 1 12.60 8.53 48.76
N VAL A 2 12.71 9.87 48.84
CA VAL A 2 11.64 10.81 48.42
C VAL A 2 11.58 10.94 46.88
N LEU A 3 12.71 11.05 46.22
CA LEU A 3 12.80 11.14 44.75
C LEU A 3 12.29 9.89 44.03
N THR A 4 12.51 8.71 44.58
CA THR A 4 11.98 7.45 44.04
C THR A 4 10.44 7.34 44.18
N ARG A 5 9.87 7.85 45.27
CA ARG A 5 8.41 7.91 45.46
C ARG A 5 7.75 8.93 44.53
N LEU A 6 8.37 10.09 44.29
CA LEU A 6 7.89 11.10 43.34
C LEU A 6 7.95 10.60 41.89
N ALA A 7 9.05 9.97 41.50
CA ALA A 7 9.18 9.35 40.17
C ALA A 7 8.14 8.24 39.97
N PHE A 8 7.92 7.37 40.95
CA PHE A 8 6.92 6.31 40.88
C PHE A 8 5.49 6.85 40.82
N SER A 9 5.19 7.93 41.57
CA SER A 9 3.90 8.62 41.53
C SER A 9 3.65 9.28 40.16
N ALA A 10 4.66 9.91 39.57
CA ALA A 10 4.58 10.52 38.24
C ALA A 10 4.38 9.47 37.14
N VAL A 11 5.09 8.35 37.21
CA VAL A 11 4.92 7.22 36.28
C VAL A 11 3.53 6.62 36.42
N LYS A 12 3.05 6.38 37.65
CA LYS A 12 1.70 5.86 37.90
C LYS A 12 0.61 6.82 37.38
N LYS A 13 0.76 8.13 37.57
CA LYS A 13 -0.16 9.14 37.04
C LYS A 13 -0.17 9.16 35.51
N ASN A 14 1.00 9.03 34.89
CA ASN A 14 1.11 8.95 33.42
C ASN A 14 0.47 7.67 32.87
N ILE A 15 0.65 6.52 33.52
CA ILE A 15 0.01 5.25 33.14
C ILE A 15 -1.52 5.35 33.28
N LEU A 16 -2.04 5.96 34.35
CA LEU A 16 -3.47 6.17 34.56
C LEU A 16 -4.06 7.13 33.52
N ASN A 17 -3.35 8.19 33.17
CA ASN A 17 -3.79 9.09 32.11
C ASN A 17 -3.78 8.40 30.75
N LEU A 18 -2.74 7.61 30.44
CA LEU A 18 -2.65 6.83 29.22
C LEU A 18 -3.79 5.80 29.12
N SER A 19 -4.12 5.10 30.21
CA SER A 19 -5.24 4.15 30.23
C SER A 19 -6.60 4.81 30.02
N ARG A 20 -6.81 6.03 30.53
CA ARG A 20 -8.04 6.82 30.30
C ARG A 20 -8.15 7.28 28.85
N GLU A 21 -7.04 7.74 28.25
CA GLU A 21 -7.01 8.14 26.85
C GLU A 21 -7.25 6.94 25.93
N VAL A 22 -6.67 5.78 26.24
CA VAL A 22 -6.92 4.51 25.50
C VAL A 22 -8.39 4.08 25.64
N SER A 23 -8.99 4.20 26.85
CA SER A 23 -10.42 3.87 27.05
C SER A 23 -11.34 4.79 26.23
N LYS A 24 -11.10 6.10 26.25
CA LYS A 24 -11.85 7.06 25.42
C LYS A 24 -11.67 6.80 23.92
N MET A 25 -10.47 6.40 23.52
CA MET A 25 -10.17 6.04 22.14
C MET A 25 -10.93 4.78 21.70
N LEU A 26 -11.02 3.78 22.60
CA LEU A 26 -11.81 2.55 22.36
C LEU A 26 -13.31 2.85 22.27
N GLU A 27 -13.85 3.72 23.13
CA GLU A 27 -15.26 4.15 23.03
C GLU A 27 -15.54 4.85 21.70
N LYS A 28 -14.70 5.79 21.29
CA LYS A 28 -14.81 6.43 19.96
C LYS A 28 -14.77 5.41 18.82
N LEU A 29 -13.85 4.45 18.89
CA LEU A 29 -13.74 3.37 17.89
C LEU A 29 -15.03 2.54 17.84
N MET A 30 -15.62 2.16 19.00
CA MET A 30 -16.87 1.40 19.02
C MET A 30 -18.00 2.16 18.34
N VAL A 31 -18.15 3.46 18.59
CA VAL A 31 -19.14 4.31 17.90
C VAL A 31 -18.91 4.35 16.39
N TYR A 32 -17.65 4.43 15.91
CA TYR A 32 -17.36 4.38 14.48
C TYR A 32 -17.69 3.02 13.85
N PHE A 33 -17.48 1.92 14.59
CA PHE A 33 -17.83 0.58 14.13
C PHE A 33 -19.34 0.30 14.06
N GLU A 34 -20.19 1.14 14.66
CA GLU A 34 -21.64 1.05 14.49
C GLU A 34 -22.07 1.40 13.05
N TYR A 35 -21.29 2.25 12.36
CA TYR A 35 -21.60 2.62 10.98
C TYR A 35 -21.20 1.50 10.00
N PRO A 36 -22.16 0.94 9.22
CA PRO A 36 -21.89 -0.17 8.29
C PRO A 36 -20.81 0.16 7.25
N PHE A 37 -20.76 1.40 6.75
CA PHE A 37 -19.79 1.80 5.74
C PHE A 37 -18.34 1.75 6.26
N VAL A 38 -18.11 2.06 7.55
CA VAL A 38 -16.78 1.98 8.18
C VAL A 38 -16.30 0.53 8.23
N ARG A 39 -17.19 -0.40 8.60
CA ARG A 39 -16.88 -1.83 8.64
C ARG A 39 -16.50 -2.36 7.26
N TYR A 40 -17.28 -2.02 6.24
CA TYR A 40 -17.00 -2.45 4.86
C TYR A 40 -15.70 -1.85 4.34
N ALA A 41 -15.47 -0.56 4.56
CA ALA A 41 -14.23 0.11 4.17
C ALA A 41 -13.02 -0.51 4.86
N LEU A 42 -13.10 -0.85 6.16
CA LEU A 42 -12.01 -1.48 6.90
C LEU A 42 -11.69 -2.88 6.36
N ILE A 43 -12.72 -3.70 6.07
CA ILE A 43 -12.52 -5.04 5.50
C ILE A 43 -11.82 -4.94 4.14
N ALA A 44 -12.30 -4.06 3.26
CA ALA A 44 -11.67 -3.85 1.96
C ALA A 44 -10.22 -3.38 2.12
N ALA A 45 -9.97 -2.47 3.05
CA ALA A 45 -8.67 -1.91 3.35
C ALA A 45 -7.66 -2.96 3.87
N VAL A 46 -8.09 -3.84 4.77
CA VAL A 46 -7.27 -4.97 5.27
C VAL A 46 -6.94 -5.94 4.14
N LEU A 47 -7.89 -6.25 3.27
CA LEU A 47 -7.65 -7.12 2.11
C LEU A 47 -6.65 -6.50 1.13
N ILE A 48 -6.77 -5.19 0.85
CA ILE A 48 -5.82 -4.47 0.01
C ILE A 48 -4.42 -4.44 0.66
N ALA A 49 -4.32 -4.22 1.98
CA ALA A 49 -3.06 -4.26 2.69
C ALA A 49 -2.39 -5.64 2.58
N LEU A 50 -3.18 -6.71 2.71
CA LEU A 50 -2.72 -8.08 2.50
C LEU A 50 -2.23 -8.30 1.07
N CYS A 51 -3.02 -7.93 0.05
CA CYS A 51 -2.64 -8.04 -1.36
C CYS A 51 -1.34 -7.28 -1.66
N SER A 52 -1.25 -6.03 -1.18
CA SER A 52 -0.08 -5.17 -1.37
C SER A 52 1.18 -5.78 -0.79
N SER A 53 1.11 -6.36 0.40
CA SER A 53 2.26 -7.00 1.04
C SER A 53 2.68 -8.29 0.36
N LEU A 54 1.73 -9.13 -0.09
CA LEU A 54 2.02 -10.36 -0.82
C LEU A 54 2.74 -10.08 -2.15
N LEU A 55 2.22 -9.15 -2.93
CA LEU A 55 2.85 -8.71 -4.19
C LEU A 55 4.17 -7.97 -3.90
N GLY A 56 4.22 -7.19 -2.82
CA GLY A 56 5.41 -6.46 -2.38
C GLY A 56 6.61 -7.38 -2.16
N VAL A 57 6.43 -8.60 -1.63
CA VAL A 57 7.53 -9.57 -1.49
C VAL A 57 8.17 -9.88 -2.84
N THR A 58 7.35 -10.14 -3.87
CA THR A 58 7.87 -10.45 -5.21
C THR A 58 8.54 -9.25 -5.86
N LEU A 59 7.95 -8.06 -5.71
CA LEU A 59 8.46 -6.82 -6.30
C LEU A 59 9.76 -6.35 -5.66
N VAL A 60 9.87 -6.42 -4.34
CA VAL A 60 11.08 -6.06 -3.60
C VAL A 60 12.22 -7.02 -3.94
N LEU A 61 11.98 -8.34 -4.03
CA LEU A 61 12.97 -9.33 -4.43
C LEU A 61 13.44 -9.13 -5.88
N LYS A 62 12.56 -8.70 -6.77
CA LYS A 62 12.88 -8.35 -8.15
C LYS A 62 13.56 -6.99 -8.31
N ARG A 63 13.81 -6.25 -7.23
CA ARG A 63 14.38 -4.89 -7.21
C ARG A 63 13.48 -3.83 -7.88
N PHE A 64 12.18 -4.00 -7.83
CA PHE A 64 11.16 -3.03 -8.25
C PHE A 64 10.46 -2.41 -7.03
N SER A 65 11.22 -2.03 -6.00
CA SER A 65 10.65 -1.53 -4.74
C SER A 65 9.81 -0.26 -4.92
N PHE A 66 10.19 0.62 -5.83
CA PHE A 66 9.49 1.88 -6.09
C PHE A 66 8.30 1.76 -7.05
N ILE A 67 7.97 0.56 -7.54
CA ILE A 67 6.90 0.39 -8.53
C ILE A 67 5.53 0.80 -7.97
N GLY A 68 5.31 0.64 -6.67
CA GLY A 68 4.09 1.06 -5.97
C GLY A 68 3.85 2.55 -6.10
N ASP A 69 4.89 3.34 -5.86
CA ASP A 69 4.87 4.79 -6.01
C ASP A 69 4.73 5.19 -7.49
N GLY A 70 5.54 4.60 -8.37
CA GLY A 70 5.50 4.87 -9.80
C GLY A 70 4.13 4.65 -10.44
N LEU A 71 3.52 3.50 -10.18
CA LEU A 71 2.20 3.16 -10.74
C LEU A 71 1.07 3.97 -10.10
N SER A 72 1.19 4.38 -8.83
CA SER A 72 0.19 5.24 -8.20
C SER A 72 0.19 6.64 -8.84
N HIS A 73 1.35 7.17 -9.22
CA HIS A 73 1.43 8.43 -9.97
C HIS A 73 0.91 8.30 -11.41
N VAL A 74 1.12 7.15 -12.06
CA VAL A 74 0.50 6.87 -13.37
C VAL A 74 -1.02 6.80 -13.23
N ALA A 75 -1.54 6.13 -12.21
CA ALA A 75 -2.97 6.04 -11.93
C ALA A 75 -3.56 7.43 -11.64
N PHE A 76 -2.84 8.29 -10.91
CA PHE A 76 -3.21 9.69 -10.70
C PHE A 76 -3.26 10.48 -12.01
N GLY A 77 -2.24 10.36 -12.86
CA GLY A 77 -2.22 11.01 -14.18
C GLY A 77 -3.40 10.59 -15.06
N ALA A 78 -3.69 9.28 -15.10
CA ALA A 78 -4.84 8.74 -15.82
C ALA A 78 -6.17 9.24 -15.23
N MET A 79 -6.28 9.37 -13.90
CA MET A 79 -7.44 9.92 -13.22
C MET A 79 -7.64 11.39 -13.58
N ALA A 80 -6.58 12.19 -13.62
CA ALA A 80 -6.63 13.59 -14.01
C ALA A 80 -7.21 13.76 -15.43
N VAL A 81 -6.71 12.97 -16.39
CA VAL A 81 -7.22 12.94 -17.76
C VAL A 81 -8.69 12.51 -17.79
N ALA A 82 -9.07 11.45 -17.07
CA ALA A 82 -10.44 10.96 -17.01
C ALA A 82 -11.41 12.02 -16.45
N THR A 83 -10.97 12.76 -15.43
CA THR A 83 -11.77 13.85 -14.82
C THR A 83 -11.98 15.00 -15.79
N VAL A 84 -10.96 15.43 -16.52
CA VAL A 84 -11.06 16.49 -17.52
C VAL A 84 -11.94 16.08 -18.70
N LEU A 85 -11.87 14.82 -19.12
CA LEU A 85 -12.75 14.25 -20.16
C LEU A 85 -14.19 14.01 -19.67
N LYS A 86 -14.48 14.29 -18.38
CA LYS A 86 -15.80 14.10 -17.76
C LYS A 86 -16.36 12.69 -17.97
N LEU A 87 -15.51 11.67 -17.90
CA LEU A 87 -15.94 10.29 -18.08
C LEU A 87 -16.88 9.87 -16.94
N THR A 88 -17.97 9.21 -17.30
CA THR A 88 -18.97 8.70 -16.33
C THR A 88 -18.35 7.69 -15.36
N ASN A 89 -17.35 6.93 -15.83
CA ASN A 89 -16.61 5.95 -15.02
C ASN A 89 -15.11 6.08 -15.25
N ASN A 90 -14.43 6.79 -14.36
CA ASN A 90 -12.98 7.03 -14.43
C ASN A 90 -12.16 5.72 -14.42
N MET A 91 -12.70 4.63 -13.83
CA MET A 91 -12.00 3.33 -13.77
C MET A 91 -11.73 2.74 -15.15
N LEU A 92 -12.57 3.01 -16.14
CA LEU A 92 -12.38 2.53 -17.52
C LEU A 92 -11.10 3.05 -18.17
N LEU A 93 -10.61 4.19 -17.73
CA LEU A 93 -9.34 4.75 -18.22
C LEU A 93 -8.17 4.43 -17.27
N ILE A 94 -8.37 4.56 -15.96
CA ILE A 94 -7.30 4.39 -14.96
C ILE A 94 -6.73 2.96 -14.99
N MET A 95 -7.60 1.93 -15.00
CA MET A 95 -7.18 0.54 -14.97
C MET A 95 -6.32 0.15 -16.18
N PRO A 96 -6.77 0.32 -17.45
CA PRO A 96 -5.97 -0.07 -18.60
C PRO A 96 -4.63 0.68 -18.69
N VAL A 97 -4.63 1.99 -18.44
CA VAL A 97 -3.41 2.81 -18.49
C VAL A 97 -2.40 2.32 -17.46
N THR A 98 -2.84 2.07 -16.22
CA THR A 98 -1.95 1.59 -15.16
C THR A 98 -1.46 0.16 -15.44
N ILE A 99 -2.31 -0.72 -16.00
CA ILE A 99 -1.91 -2.09 -16.40
C ILE A 99 -0.85 -2.03 -17.50
N ILE A 100 -1.05 -1.22 -18.53
CA ILE A 100 -0.08 -1.05 -19.62
C ILE A 100 1.25 -0.54 -19.06
N ALA A 101 1.22 0.47 -18.20
CA ALA A 101 2.44 0.99 -17.57
C ALA A 101 3.15 -0.08 -16.72
N ALA A 102 2.41 -0.88 -15.95
CA ALA A 102 2.96 -1.97 -15.15
C ALA A 102 3.62 -3.04 -16.02
N ILE A 103 3.00 -3.41 -17.15
CA ILE A 103 3.55 -4.36 -18.10
C ILE A 103 4.85 -3.82 -18.72
N ILE A 104 4.84 -2.56 -19.15
CA ILE A 104 6.05 -1.90 -19.70
C ILE A 104 7.18 -1.89 -18.66
N LEU A 105 6.89 -1.57 -17.41
CA LEU A 105 7.89 -1.51 -16.33
C LEU A 105 8.46 -2.88 -15.96
N LEU A 106 7.61 -3.93 -15.85
CA LEU A 106 8.06 -5.26 -15.43
C LEU A 106 8.68 -6.09 -16.55
N ILE A 107 8.25 -5.89 -17.79
CA ILE A 107 8.66 -6.71 -18.95
C ILE A 107 9.61 -5.96 -19.86
N GLY A 108 9.57 -4.63 -19.86
CA GLY A 108 10.36 -3.76 -20.72
C GLY A 108 11.86 -4.09 -20.70
N ASP A 109 12.54 -3.71 -21.78
CA ASP A 109 13.91 -4.12 -22.05
C ASP A 109 14.90 -3.57 -21.00
N LYS A 110 15.28 -4.44 -20.06
CA LYS A 110 16.18 -4.15 -18.92
C LYS A 110 17.59 -3.70 -19.35
N LYS A 111 17.90 -3.78 -20.65
CA LYS A 111 19.22 -3.42 -21.19
C LYS A 111 19.41 -1.92 -21.43
N LYS A 112 18.32 -1.18 -21.69
CA LYS A 112 18.41 0.26 -22.04
C LYS A 112 18.34 1.19 -20.85
N ILE A 113 17.42 0.92 -19.88
CA ILE A 113 17.25 1.75 -18.69
C ILE A 113 17.11 0.82 -17.48
N LYS A 114 17.84 1.09 -16.39
CA LYS A 114 17.71 0.34 -15.13
C LYS A 114 16.30 0.50 -14.58
N GLY A 115 15.71 -0.58 -14.05
CA GLY A 115 14.32 -0.63 -13.60
C GLY A 115 13.87 0.55 -12.74
N ASP A 116 14.65 0.92 -11.73
CA ASP A 116 14.31 2.05 -10.83
C ASP A 116 14.35 3.41 -11.55
N ALA A 117 15.26 3.62 -12.52
CA ALA A 117 15.30 4.85 -13.31
C ALA A 117 14.09 4.96 -14.26
N ALA A 118 13.65 3.84 -14.86
CA ALA A 118 12.45 3.82 -15.69
C ALA A 118 11.20 4.14 -14.85
N ILE A 119 11.10 3.55 -13.64
CA ILE A 119 10.02 3.86 -12.71
C ILE A 119 10.01 5.35 -12.36
N ALA A 120 11.17 5.92 -12.03
CA ALA A 120 11.28 7.34 -11.65
C ALA A 120 10.84 8.28 -12.79
N VAL A 121 11.29 8.04 -14.02
CA VAL A 121 10.92 8.86 -15.18
C VAL A 121 9.41 8.80 -15.45
N ILE A 122 8.84 7.60 -15.47
CA ILE A 122 7.39 7.40 -15.70
C ILE A 122 6.58 8.01 -14.57
N SER A 123 7.01 7.82 -13.32
CA SER A 123 6.38 8.35 -12.11
C SER A 123 6.29 9.88 -12.14
N VAL A 124 7.44 10.54 -12.25
CA VAL A 124 7.53 12.00 -12.24
C VAL A 124 6.82 12.59 -13.46
N GLY A 125 6.98 11.98 -14.64
CA GLY A 125 6.31 12.42 -15.86
C GLY A 125 4.79 12.33 -15.77
N ALA A 126 4.26 11.22 -15.27
CA ALA A 126 2.82 11.01 -15.10
C ALA A 126 2.21 11.98 -14.07
N LEU A 127 2.92 12.20 -12.94
CA LEU A 127 2.51 13.16 -11.92
C LEU A 127 2.47 14.58 -12.48
N ALA A 128 3.52 15.00 -13.19
CA ALA A 128 3.61 16.33 -13.78
C ALA A 128 2.53 16.57 -14.84
N ILE A 129 2.30 15.60 -15.73
CA ILE A 129 1.25 15.66 -16.74
C ILE A 129 -0.13 15.72 -16.07
N GLY A 130 -0.38 14.86 -15.06
CA GLY A 130 -1.64 14.83 -14.32
C GLY A 130 -1.94 16.17 -13.64
N TYR A 131 -0.97 16.73 -12.95
CA TYR A 131 -1.09 18.03 -12.29
C TYR A 131 -1.32 19.16 -13.28
N LEU A 132 -0.57 19.19 -14.39
CA LEU A 132 -0.72 20.19 -15.45
C LEU A 132 -2.12 20.14 -16.08
N VAL A 133 -2.59 18.94 -16.42
CA VAL A 133 -3.91 18.72 -17.02
C VAL A 133 -5.02 19.16 -16.08
N MET A 134 -4.94 18.82 -14.80
CA MET A 134 -5.92 19.30 -13.81
C MET A 134 -5.87 20.81 -13.64
N ASN A 135 -4.70 21.42 -13.64
CA ASN A 135 -4.57 22.87 -13.47
C ASN A 135 -5.11 23.66 -14.67
N LEU A 136 -4.87 23.19 -15.89
CA LEU A 136 -5.28 23.91 -17.11
C LEU A 136 -6.76 23.74 -17.46
N PHE A 137 -7.33 22.56 -17.18
CA PHE A 137 -8.66 22.17 -17.69
C PHE A 137 -9.69 21.90 -16.60
N SER A 138 -9.30 21.81 -15.31
CA SER A 138 -10.27 21.61 -14.25
C SER A 138 -11.05 22.89 -13.94
N THR A 139 -12.35 22.74 -13.78
CA THR A 139 -13.24 23.79 -13.27
C THR A 139 -13.28 23.84 -11.73
N SER A 140 -12.56 22.95 -11.08
CA SER A 140 -12.46 22.89 -9.62
C SER A 140 -11.61 24.05 -9.09
N GLY A 141 -12.16 24.81 -8.16
CA GLY A 141 -11.46 25.94 -7.53
C GLY A 141 -10.33 25.54 -6.58
N ASN A 142 -10.14 24.24 -6.30
CA ASN A 142 -9.14 23.73 -5.34
C ASN A 142 -8.39 22.49 -5.85
N VAL A 143 -7.69 22.64 -6.97
CA VAL A 143 -6.90 21.57 -7.59
C VAL A 143 -5.85 21.00 -6.63
N SER A 144 -5.19 21.85 -5.84
CA SER A 144 -4.18 21.41 -4.86
C SER A 144 -4.77 20.54 -3.76
N GLY A 145 -5.99 20.85 -3.29
CA GLY A 145 -6.70 20.05 -2.32
C GLY A 145 -7.11 18.68 -2.86
N ASP A 146 -7.55 18.63 -4.11
CA ASP A 146 -7.94 17.38 -4.79
C ASP A 146 -6.73 16.46 -5.01
N VAL A 147 -5.58 17.02 -5.39
CA VAL A 147 -4.32 16.29 -5.50
C VAL A 147 -3.86 15.75 -4.14
N CYS A 148 -3.87 16.61 -3.11
CA CYS A 148 -3.50 16.22 -1.75
C CYS A 148 -4.41 15.10 -1.22
N SER A 149 -5.72 15.19 -1.42
CA SER A 149 -6.68 14.17 -0.97
C SER A 149 -6.44 12.82 -1.65
N THR A 150 -6.08 12.82 -2.92
CA THR A 150 -5.78 11.60 -3.67
C THR A 150 -4.46 10.96 -3.24
N LEU A 151 -3.43 11.76 -2.98
CA LEU A 151 -2.12 11.25 -2.55
C LEU A 151 -2.13 10.74 -1.11
N PHE A 152 -2.82 11.45 -0.21
CA PHE A 152 -2.84 11.13 1.24
C PHE A 152 -4.09 10.37 1.70
N GLY A 153 -5.11 10.22 0.86
CA GLY A 153 -6.30 9.40 1.14
C GLY A 153 -7.26 9.98 2.19
N SER A 154 -7.18 11.28 2.50
CA SER A 154 -7.90 11.88 3.62
C SER A 154 -9.43 11.93 3.44
N THR A 155 -9.96 11.96 2.22
CA THR A 155 -11.39 12.09 1.92
C THR A 155 -11.99 10.90 1.17
N SER A 156 -11.16 10.00 0.65
CA SER A 156 -11.59 8.91 -0.24
C SER A 156 -12.56 7.93 0.43
N ILE A 157 -12.42 7.69 1.73
CA ILE A 157 -13.28 6.75 2.47
C ILE A 157 -14.72 7.23 2.57
N LEU A 158 -14.95 8.55 2.65
CA LEU A 158 -16.29 9.13 2.80
C LEU A 158 -17.11 9.14 1.48
N THR A 159 -16.43 9.07 0.34
CA THR A 159 -17.05 9.11 -1.00
C THR A 159 -17.29 7.74 -1.61
N LEU A 160 -16.92 6.65 -0.90
CA LEU A 160 -17.06 5.28 -1.39
C LEU A 160 -18.52 4.84 -1.45
N THR A 161 -18.93 4.35 -2.62
CA THR A 161 -20.20 3.65 -2.74
C THR A 161 -20.06 2.19 -2.30
N ILE A 162 -21.15 1.59 -1.84
CA ILE A 162 -21.19 0.17 -1.48
C ILE A 162 -20.73 -0.72 -2.64
N LYS A 163 -21.04 -0.32 -3.88
CA LYS A 163 -20.60 -1.02 -5.10
C LYS A 163 -19.08 -1.03 -5.25
N ASP A 164 -18.42 0.09 -4.96
CA ASP A 164 -16.96 0.19 -5.00
C ASP A 164 -16.30 -0.75 -3.97
N VAL A 165 -16.88 -0.86 -2.77
CA VAL A 165 -16.39 -1.77 -1.73
C VAL A 165 -16.51 -3.22 -2.17
N TYR A 166 -17.66 -3.64 -2.72
CA TYR A 166 -17.82 -5.01 -3.23
C TYR A 166 -16.85 -5.32 -4.36
N LEU A 167 -16.63 -4.38 -5.28
CA LEU A 167 -15.65 -4.51 -6.35
C LEU A 167 -14.23 -4.69 -5.77
N CYS A 168 -13.85 -3.88 -4.79
CA CYS A 168 -12.55 -3.98 -4.13
C CYS A 168 -12.36 -5.32 -3.42
N VAL A 169 -13.37 -5.80 -2.70
CA VAL A 169 -13.33 -7.10 -2.01
C VAL A 169 -13.21 -8.23 -3.03
N ALA A 170 -14.02 -8.24 -4.07
CA ALA A 170 -14.00 -9.27 -5.11
C ALA A 170 -12.64 -9.32 -5.82
N LEU A 171 -12.10 -8.17 -6.23
CA LEU A 171 -10.79 -8.09 -6.90
C LEU A 171 -9.65 -8.45 -5.94
N SER A 172 -9.70 -8.06 -4.67
CA SER A 172 -8.69 -8.44 -3.68
C SER A 172 -8.68 -9.95 -3.44
N ILE A 173 -9.85 -10.58 -3.33
CA ILE A 173 -9.97 -12.03 -3.21
C ILE A 173 -9.39 -12.71 -4.47
N ALA A 174 -9.72 -12.21 -5.67
CA ALA A 174 -9.17 -12.73 -6.92
C ALA A 174 -7.64 -12.64 -6.94
N VAL A 175 -7.05 -11.51 -6.52
CA VAL A 175 -5.59 -11.34 -6.40
C VAL A 175 -4.98 -12.39 -5.48
N ILE A 176 -5.57 -12.61 -4.29
CA ILE A 176 -5.08 -13.59 -3.31
C ILE A 176 -5.16 -15.01 -3.89
N ILE A 177 -6.30 -15.38 -4.51
CA ILE A 177 -6.48 -16.69 -5.11
C ILE A 177 -5.45 -16.94 -6.22
N ILE A 178 -5.30 -16.00 -7.15
CA ILE A 178 -4.33 -16.10 -8.26
C ILE A 178 -2.90 -16.21 -7.70
N PHE A 179 -2.55 -15.40 -6.70
CA PHE A 179 -1.24 -15.48 -6.06
C PHE A 179 -0.99 -16.83 -5.42
N CYS A 180 -1.97 -17.39 -4.70
CA CYS A 180 -1.86 -18.71 -4.04
C CYS A 180 -1.78 -19.85 -5.07
N VAL A 181 -2.60 -19.83 -6.12
CA VAL A 181 -2.61 -20.85 -7.18
C VAL A 181 -1.28 -20.87 -7.93
N PHE A 182 -0.75 -19.71 -8.26
CA PHE A 182 0.51 -19.59 -8.99
C PHE A 182 1.74 -19.42 -8.08
N TYR A 183 1.60 -19.60 -6.77
CA TYR A 183 2.66 -19.38 -5.77
C TYR A 183 4.00 -19.98 -6.18
N ASN A 184 4.06 -21.27 -6.55
CA ASN A 184 5.31 -21.95 -6.90
C ASN A 184 5.94 -21.39 -8.18
N LYS A 185 5.13 -20.95 -9.14
CA LYS A 185 5.61 -20.35 -10.40
C LYS A 185 6.08 -18.92 -10.18
N ILE A 186 5.34 -18.14 -9.39
CA ILE A 186 5.73 -16.80 -8.96
C ILE A 186 7.04 -16.84 -8.20
N PHE A 187 7.20 -17.79 -7.27
CA PHE A 187 8.45 -18.01 -6.55
C PHE A 187 9.62 -18.25 -7.50
N ALA A 188 9.51 -19.24 -8.41
CA ALA A 188 10.57 -19.58 -9.36
C ALA A 188 10.97 -18.38 -10.23
N VAL A 189 9.98 -17.65 -10.77
CA VAL A 189 10.20 -16.48 -11.62
C VAL A 189 10.76 -15.28 -10.84
N THR A 190 10.50 -15.22 -9.52
CA THR A 190 11.00 -14.13 -8.67
C THR A 190 12.47 -14.29 -8.34
N PHE A 191 12.92 -15.53 -8.08
CA PHE A 191 14.30 -15.79 -7.66
C PHE A 191 15.28 -15.90 -8.84
N ASP A 192 14.92 -16.65 -9.87
CA ASP A 192 15.78 -16.85 -11.04
C ASP A 192 14.95 -17.05 -12.30
N GLU A 193 14.83 -15.99 -13.08
CA GLU A 193 14.12 -15.99 -14.36
C GLU A 193 14.78 -16.92 -15.38
N SER A 194 16.13 -17.02 -15.35
CA SER A 194 16.89 -17.85 -16.31
C SER A 194 16.69 -19.32 -16.02
N PHE A 195 16.77 -19.71 -14.75
CA PHE A 195 16.49 -21.08 -14.31
C PHE A 195 15.04 -21.47 -14.57
N ALA A 196 14.09 -20.60 -14.22
CA ALA A 196 12.67 -20.84 -14.47
C ALA A 196 12.38 -21.05 -15.95
N LYS A 197 13.03 -20.27 -16.85
CA LYS A 197 12.92 -20.42 -18.30
C LYS A 197 13.51 -21.75 -18.78
N ALA A 198 14.69 -22.14 -18.26
CA ALA A 198 15.32 -23.42 -18.58
C ALA A 198 14.45 -24.62 -18.09
N ALA A 199 13.75 -24.48 -16.96
CA ALA A 199 12.79 -25.45 -16.45
C ALA A 199 11.44 -25.47 -17.17
N GLY A 200 11.31 -24.79 -18.31
CA GLY A 200 10.11 -24.76 -19.15
C GLY A 200 8.99 -23.83 -18.66
N VAL A 201 9.24 -22.99 -17.67
CA VAL A 201 8.27 -22.00 -17.21
C VAL A 201 8.22 -20.82 -18.17
N LYS A 202 7.02 -20.44 -18.62
CA LYS A 202 6.82 -19.26 -19.49
C LYS A 202 6.91 -17.98 -18.66
N VAL A 203 8.16 -17.55 -18.34
CA VAL A 203 8.50 -16.44 -17.45
C VAL A 203 7.73 -15.14 -17.79
N GLU A 204 7.64 -14.79 -19.07
CA GLU A 204 6.96 -13.58 -19.53
C GLU A 204 5.48 -13.55 -19.11
N ARG A 205 4.78 -14.70 -19.21
CA ARG A 205 3.36 -14.78 -18.78
C ARG A 205 3.19 -14.52 -17.30
N TYR A 206 4.08 -15.06 -16.46
CA TYR A 206 4.02 -14.83 -15.01
C TYR A 206 4.41 -13.41 -14.63
N ASN A 207 5.34 -12.79 -15.37
CA ASN A 207 5.64 -11.37 -15.21
C ASN A 207 4.43 -10.50 -15.58
N VAL A 208 3.69 -10.83 -16.65
CA VAL A 208 2.41 -10.16 -16.98
C VAL A 208 1.40 -10.34 -15.85
N VAL A 209 1.25 -11.54 -15.32
CA VAL A 209 0.33 -11.80 -14.20
C VAL A 209 0.69 -10.94 -12.99
N ILE A 210 1.97 -10.91 -12.59
CA ILE A 210 2.45 -10.06 -11.48
C ILE A 210 2.17 -8.58 -11.77
N ALA A 211 2.42 -8.11 -13.01
CA ALA A 211 2.18 -6.72 -13.41
C ALA A 211 0.70 -6.35 -13.31
N VAL A 212 -0.20 -7.20 -13.83
CA VAL A 212 -1.64 -6.96 -13.78
C VAL A 212 -2.15 -6.96 -12.34
N LEU A 213 -1.77 -7.97 -11.53
CA LEU A 213 -2.17 -8.03 -10.12
C LEU A 213 -1.68 -6.81 -9.34
N THR A 214 -0.45 -6.37 -9.61
CA THR A 214 0.14 -5.18 -8.98
C THR A 214 -0.63 -3.92 -9.38
N ALA A 215 -0.90 -3.71 -10.67
CA ALA A 215 -1.65 -2.56 -11.15
C ALA A 215 -3.07 -2.51 -10.56
N VAL A 216 -3.78 -3.63 -10.55
CA VAL A 216 -5.12 -3.74 -9.95
C VAL A 216 -5.08 -3.37 -8.47
N THR A 217 -4.14 -3.96 -7.71
CA THR A 217 -4.01 -3.68 -6.27
C THR A 217 -3.68 -2.21 -5.99
N ILE A 218 -2.78 -1.61 -6.78
CA ILE A 218 -2.40 -0.20 -6.63
C ILE A 218 -3.57 0.73 -6.95
N VAL A 219 -4.28 0.50 -8.06
CA VAL A 219 -5.43 1.35 -8.43
C VAL A 219 -6.53 1.29 -7.39
N LEU A 220 -6.87 0.08 -6.91
CA LEU A 220 -7.87 -0.09 -5.85
C LEU A 220 -7.43 0.58 -4.54
N GLY A 221 -6.18 0.33 -4.15
CA GLY A 221 -5.65 0.86 -2.91
C GLY A 221 -5.48 2.37 -2.94
N MET A 222 -5.04 2.95 -4.04
CA MET A 222 -4.95 4.41 -4.20
C MET A 222 -6.32 5.08 -4.03
N ARG A 223 -7.39 4.50 -4.60
CA ARG A 223 -8.75 5.03 -4.45
C ARG A 223 -9.28 4.93 -3.02
N MET A 224 -8.94 3.86 -2.30
CA MET A 224 -9.46 3.62 -0.95
C MET A 224 -8.65 4.33 0.13
N MET A 225 -7.33 4.37 -0.03
CA MET A 225 -6.39 4.71 1.06
C MET A 225 -5.38 5.79 0.69
N GLY A 226 -5.29 6.15 -0.59
CA GLY A 226 -4.27 7.07 -1.11
C GLY A 226 -2.98 6.39 -1.57
N ALA A 227 -2.26 7.10 -2.44
CA ALA A 227 -1.03 6.60 -3.08
C ALA A 227 0.09 6.30 -2.08
N MET A 228 0.31 7.19 -1.12
CA MET A 228 1.40 7.08 -0.14
C MET A 228 1.28 5.83 0.74
N LEU A 229 0.05 5.50 1.15
CA LEU A 229 -0.17 4.33 2.00
C LEU A 229 0.09 3.04 1.24
N ILE A 230 -0.38 2.91 0.00
CA ILE A 230 -0.17 1.72 -0.83
C ILE A 230 1.32 1.48 -1.06
N SER A 231 2.08 2.53 -1.41
CA SER A 231 3.53 2.43 -1.60
C SER A 231 4.22 1.90 -0.34
N SER A 232 3.81 2.40 0.83
CA SER A 232 4.38 1.95 2.11
C SER A 232 4.07 0.47 2.41
N LEU A 233 2.85 0.01 2.14
CA LEU A 233 2.43 -1.39 2.36
C LEU A 233 3.12 -2.38 1.40
N ILE A 234 3.51 -1.93 0.21
CA ILE A 234 4.29 -2.73 -0.74
C ILE A 234 5.75 -2.86 -0.29
N ILE A 235 6.32 -1.84 0.37
CA ILE A 235 7.75 -1.77 0.67
C ILE A 235 8.08 -2.24 2.09
N PHE A 236 7.48 -1.65 3.14
CA PHE A 236 7.91 -1.86 4.53
C PHE A 236 7.65 -3.26 5.07
N PRO A 237 6.45 -3.87 4.95
CA PRO A 237 6.20 -5.19 5.49
C PRO A 237 7.09 -6.28 4.89
N PRO A 238 7.31 -6.35 3.55
CA PRO A 238 8.26 -7.28 2.96
C PRO A 238 9.69 -7.07 3.43
N LEU A 239 10.18 -5.82 3.44
CA LEU A 239 11.54 -5.53 3.90
C LEU A 239 11.76 -5.90 5.36
N THR A 240 10.74 -5.71 6.20
CA THR A 240 10.78 -6.11 7.61
C THR A 240 10.79 -7.63 7.74
N ALA A 241 9.93 -8.32 7.00
CA ALA A 241 9.84 -9.79 7.01
C ALA A 241 11.15 -10.46 6.53
N MET A 242 11.82 -9.89 5.51
CA MET A 242 13.11 -10.38 5.01
C MET A 242 14.26 -10.26 6.04
N ARG A 243 14.11 -9.41 7.05
CA ARG A 243 15.07 -9.34 8.17
C ARG A 243 14.89 -10.48 9.17
N LEU A 244 13.66 -11.00 9.29
CA LEU A 244 13.28 -12.03 10.26
C LEU A 244 13.42 -13.44 9.70
N PHE A 245 13.05 -13.64 8.43
CA PHE A 245 12.95 -14.95 7.81
C PHE A 245 13.84 -15.05 6.57
N ARG A 246 14.46 -16.21 6.39
CA ARG A 246 15.27 -16.55 5.19
C ARG A 246 14.49 -17.33 4.14
N SER A 247 13.36 -17.95 4.51
CA SER A 247 12.54 -18.74 3.59
C SER A 247 11.46 -17.86 2.94
N PHE A 248 11.20 -18.05 1.66
CA PHE A 248 10.19 -17.29 0.93
C PHE A 248 8.79 -17.40 1.56
N ARG A 249 8.41 -18.62 2.00
CA ARG A 249 7.11 -18.82 2.70
C ARG A 249 7.03 -18.02 4.00
N GLY A 250 8.09 -18.05 4.79
CA GLY A 250 8.16 -17.27 6.03
C GLY A 250 8.06 -15.77 5.78
N VAL A 251 8.76 -15.27 4.75
CA VAL A 251 8.69 -13.86 4.36
C VAL A 251 7.30 -13.47 3.91
N VAL A 252 6.64 -14.27 3.07
CA VAL A 252 5.29 -13.99 2.55
C VAL A 252 4.26 -13.95 3.69
N VAL A 253 4.25 -14.95 4.57
CA VAL A 253 3.30 -15.01 5.69
C VAL A 253 3.57 -13.89 6.69
N CYS A 254 4.83 -13.68 7.07
CA CYS A 254 5.21 -12.63 8.01
C CYS A 254 4.88 -11.24 7.45
N SER A 255 5.16 -10.99 6.18
CA SER A 255 4.83 -9.74 5.50
C SER A 255 3.32 -9.46 5.53
N GLY A 256 2.49 -10.49 5.23
CA GLY A 256 1.04 -10.38 5.29
C GLY A 256 0.53 -10.02 6.70
N VAL A 257 1.03 -10.73 7.71
CA VAL A 257 0.66 -10.46 9.12
C VAL A 257 1.10 -9.06 9.54
N LEU A 258 2.34 -8.67 9.24
CA LEU A 258 2.86 -7.34 9.56
C LEU A 258 2.05 -6.23 8.89
N ALA A 259 1.69 -6.39 7.61
CA ALA A 259 0.90 -5.41 6.89
C ALA A 259 -0.46 -5.18 7.56
N VAL A 260 -1.17 -6.27 7.91
CA VAL A 260 -2.48 -6.19 8.56
C VAL A 260 -2.37 -5.58 9.96
N VAL A 261 -1.41 -6.04 10.77
CA VAL A 261 -1.21 -5.55 12.15
C VAL A 261 -0.82 -4.07 12.16
N CYS A 262 0.18 -3.68 11.35
CA CYS A 262 0.61 -2.28 11.26
C CYS A 262 -0.51 -1.37 10.72
N PHE A 263 -1.29 -1.87 9.75
CA PHE A 263 -2.46 -1.17 9.24
C PHE A 263 -3.50 -0.93 10.34
N CYS A 264 -3.89 -1.97 11.07
CA CYS A 264 -4.87 -1.86 12.17
C CYS A 264 -4.38 -0.89 13.26
N ILE A 265 -3.12 -1.01 13.69
CA ILE A 265 -2.52 -0.11 14.69
C ILE A 265 -2.53 1.33 14.17
N GLY A 266 -2.13 1.56 12.91
CA GLY A 266 -2.08 2.89 12.31
C GLY A 266 -3.47 3.54 12.20
N ILE A 267 -4.50 2.78 11.88
CA ILE A 267 -5.89 3.25 11.87
C ILE A 267 -6.35 3.63 13.28
N VAL A 268 -6.07 2.80 14.28
CA VAL A 268 -6.41 3.10 15.69
C VAL A 268 -5.74 4.41 16.14
N ILE A 269 -4.46 4.60 15.82
CA ILE A 269 -3.73 5.84 16.13
C ILE A 269 -4.35 7.02 15.39
N SER A 270 -4.65 6.87 14.10
CA SER A 270 -5.26 7.91 13.28
C SER A 270 -6.57 8.43 13.87
N TYR A 271 -7.46 7.53 14.27
CA TYR A 271 -8.73 7.90 14.92
C TYR A 271 -8.54 8.51 16.32
N GLY A 272 -7.58 7.98 17.10
CA GLY A 272 -7.29 8.49 18.44
C GLY A 272 -6.79 9.93 18.44
N PHE A 273 -5.90 10.26 17.51
CA PHE A 273 -5.24 11.57 17.42
C PHE A 273 -5.81 12.49 16.33
N SER A 274 -6.88 12.07 15.64
CA SER A 274 -7.49 12.82 14.52
C SER A 274 -6.45 13.19 13.43
N THR A 275 -5.55 12.26 13.14
CA THR A 275 -4.48 12.43 12.15
C THR A 275 -4.85 11.75 10.80
N PRO A 276 -4.25 12.12 9.67
CA PRO A 276 -4.49 11.47 8.39
C PRO A 276 -4.15 9.97 8.46
N ALA A 277 -5.09 9.11 8.07
CA ALA A 277 -4.96 7.65 8.19
C ALA A 277 -3.73 7.12 7.43
N GLY A 278 -3.50 7.63 6.22
CA GLY A 278 -2.35 7.25 5.40
C GLY A 278 -1.02 7.49 6.11
N ALA A 279 -0.81 8.71 6.61
CA ALA A 279 0.43 9.08 7.29
C ALA A 279 0.66 8.27 8.58
N SER A 280 -0.41 8.05 9.37
CA SER A 280 -0.33 7.28 10.61
C SER A 280 0.10 5.83 10.36
N VAL A 281 -0.48 5.17 9.37
CA VAL A 281 -0.12 3.80 9.01
C VAL A 281 1.31 3.72 8.46
N VAL A 282 1.74 4.70 7.64
CA VAL A 282 3.12 4.76 7.14
C VAL A 282 4.13 4.87 8.29
N LEU A 283 3.86 5.75 9.27
CA LEU A 283 4.73 5.91 10.44
C LEU A 283 4.80 4.63 11.29
N VAL A 284 3.68 3.92 11.47
CA VAL A 284 3.68 2.63 12.18
C VAL A 284 4.50 1.58 11.43
N ASN A 285 4.37 1.49 10.10
CA ASN A 285 5.19 0.60 9.27
C ASN A 285 6.69 0.94 9.36
N LEU A 286 7.03 2.23 9.31
CA LEU A 286 8.41 2.71 9.46
C LEU A 286 8.96 2.37 10.85
N ALA A 287 8.18 2.62 11.91
CA ALA A 287 8.58 2.27 13.28
C ALA A 287 8.82 0.76 13.44
N ALA A 288 7.91 -0.07 12.92
CA ALA A 288 8.09 -1.53 12.91
C ALA A 288 9.38 -1.92 12.18
N PHE A 289 9.63 -1.37 10.99
CA PHE A 289 10.86 -1.63 10.24
C PHE A 289 12.12 -1.26 11.03
N LEU A 290 12.16 -0.10 11.70
CA LEU A 290 13.30 0.35 12.49
C LEU A 290 13.51 -0.53 13.74
N ILE A 291 12.43 -0.91 14.44
CA ILE A 291 12.48 -1.80 15.61
C ILE A 291 13.09 -3.16 15.22
N PHE A 292 12.57 -3.78 14.17
CA PHE A 292 13.09 -5.09 13.71
C PHE A 292 14.51 -4.99 13.14
N ALA A 293 14.88 -3.84 12.55
CA ALA A 293 16.26 -3.57 12.14
C ALA A 293 17.21 -3.52 13.33
N ALA A 294 16.82 -2.83 14.40
CA ALA A 294 17.60 -2.72 15.63
C ALA A 294 17.74 -4.08 16.33
N ILE A 295 16.64 -4.83 16.45
CA ILE A 295 16.65 -6.18 17.04
C ILE A 295 17.62 -7.11 16.29
N LYS A 296 17.58 -7.09 14.95
CA LYS A 296 18.50 -7.90 14.14
C LYS A 296 19.96 -7.54 14.39
N LYS A 297 20.28 -6.24 14.42
CA LYS A 297 21.64 -5.75 14.67
C LYS A 297 22.16 -6.18 16.05
N ILE A 298 21.32 -6.15 17.09
CA ILE A 298 21.69 -6.58 18.45
C ILE A 298 21.93 -8.11 18.51
N LYS A 299 21.22 -8.88 17.68
CA LYS A 299 21.34 -10.35 17.67
C LYS A 299 22.55 -10.86 16.85
N GLU A 300 23.05 -10.06 15.92
CA GLU A 300 24.18 -10.40 15.03
C GLU A 300 25.52 -9.82 15.53
N GLY A 301 25.51 -8.86 16.47
CA GLY A 301 26.69 -8.32 17.17
C GLY A 301 26.90 -9.01 18.51
#